data_4d9efd0f02cf4ccd1dcebffe1a34904e
#
_entry.id   4d9efd0f02cf4ccd1dcebffe1a34904e
#
_cell.length_a   1.000
_cell.length_b   1.000
_cell.length_c   1.000
_cell.angle_alpha   90.00
_cell.angle_beta   90.00
_cell.angle_gamma   90.00
#
_symmetry.space_group_name_H-M   'P 1'
#
loop_
_entity.id
_entity.type
_entity.pdbx_description
1 polymer ?
#
loop_
_entity_poly.entity_id
_entity_poly.type
_entity_poly.pdbx_seq_one_letter_code
_entity_poly.pdbx_strand_id
1 'polypeptide(L)'
;MQRTRTATTAVIGSALVGLLLAGCTAFGGGDAIPTPTRQAAERTAEPAPDPTRDTDPVEAEPEQALPTGTVAAETDVVSPSGETSIHVRVVANDRGTFDAQLSGYRTTNPQPMRLEFRHRHAKPLDGADGEVRETVEWDAAVAPPTSFTMGQAGPRPDYLRSVVLVPATVADEDSSERPWAGSVLAAADLAWKIPNPYPDLRVTVGKDRPGAYGIVTNADGRPANYLVAHGDELSTVAERFGITPAQVQWMNPFVEQRDDDWLLEGSTLNIDPARR
;
A
#
# COMPACT_ATOMS: atom_id res chain seq x y z
N MET A 1 -1.62 -45.17 -34.39
CA MET A 1 -1.37 -44.10 -35.39
C MET A 1 -0.65 -42.96 -34.67
N GLN A 2 0.67 -42.94 -34.76
CA GLN A 2 1.53 -41.89 -34.18
C GLN A 2 1.57 -40.72 -35.15
N ARG A 3 1.36 -39.51 -34.66
CA ARG A 3 1.68 -38.26 -35.36
C ARG A 3 2.72 -37.48 -34.60
N THR A 4 3.95 -37.57 -35.11
CA THR A 4 5.10 -36.74 -34.77
C THR A 4 4.85 -35.29 -35.20
N ARG A 5 5.07 -34.31 -34.34
CA ARG A 5 5.14 -32.89 -34.67
C ARG A 5 6.57 -32.38 -34.47
N THR A 6 7.15 -31.99 -35.58
CA THR A 6 8.49 -31.43 -35.71
C THR A 6 8.52 -29.99 -35.15
N ALA A 7 9.49 -29.70 -34.29
CA ALA A 7 9.79 -28.36 -33.85
C ALA A 7 10.80 -27.67 -34.78
N THR A 8 10.48 -26.49 -35.28
CA THR A 8 11.37 -25.67 -36.11
C THR A 8 11.98 -24.59 -35.25
N THR A 9 13.31 -24.67 -35.07
CA THR A 9 14.12 -23.68 -34.36
C THR A 9 14.58 -22.62 -35.37
N ALA A 10 14.21 -21.36 -35.16
CA ALA A 10 14.71 -20.22 -35.93
C ALA A 10 15.83 -19.53 -35.14
N VAL A 11 17.02 -19.55 -35.74
CA VAL A 11 18.20 -18.80 -35.29
C VAL A 11 18.21 -17.46 -35.99
N ILE A 12 18.20 -16.35 -35.27
CA ILE A 12 18.41 -15.00 -35.82
C ILE A 12 19.78 -14.51 -35.37
N GLY A 13 20.65 -14.34 -36.33
CA GLY A 13 22.02 -13.88 -36.15
C GLY A 13 22.11 -12.37 -35.95
N SER A 14 23.01 -12.01 -35.05
CA SER A 14 23.38 -10.61 -34.74
C SER A 14 24.44 -10.11 -35.69
N ALA A 15 24.21 -8.97 -36.35
CA ALA A 15 25.23 -8.24 -37.11
C ALA A 15 25.73 -7.05 -36.27
N LEU A 16 27.02 -7.10 -35.95
CA LEU A 16 27.81 -6.00 -35.39
C LEU A 16 28.26 -5.09 -36.53
N VAL A 17 27.94 -3.80 -36.46
CA VAL A 17 28.59 -2.77 -37.29
C VAL A 17 29.30 -1.80 -36.37
N GLY A 18 30.64 -1.88 -36.39
CA GLY A 18 31.52 -0.91 -35.79
C GLY A 18 31.78 0.27 -36.72
N LEU A 19 31.74 1.48 -36.20
CA LEU A 19 32.26 2.67 -36.88
C LEU A 19 33.25 3.39 -35.96
N LEU A 20 34.52 3.27 -36.31
CA LEU A 20 35.62 4.07 -35.81
C LEU A 20 35.67 5.35 -36.61
N LEU A 21 35.67 6.51 -35.97
CA LEU A 21 36.08 7.78 -36.55
C LEU A 21 37.05 8.47 -35.62
N ALA A 22 38.30 8.38 -35.96
CA ALA A 22 39.39 9.20 -35.47
C ALA A 22 39.41 10.51 -36.25
N GLY A 23 39.50 11.64 -35.55
CA GLY A 23 39.70 12.95 -36.14
C GLY A 23 40.50 13.84 -35.22
N CYS A 24 41.82 13.81 -35.31
CA CYS A 24 42.71 14.84 -34.78
C CYS A 24 42.77 16.02 -35.74
N THR A 25 42.53 17.24 -35.26
CA THR A 25 43.16 18.43 -35.83
C THR A 25 43.53 19.40 -34.71
N ALA A 26 44.83 19.59 -34.57
CA ALA A 26 45.44 20.66 -33.80
C ALA A 26 45.35 21.96 -34.61
N PHE A 27 44.91 23.05 -34.01
CA PHE A 27 45.25 24.39 -34.41
C PHE A 27 45.53 25.22 -33.17
N GLY A 28 46.74 25.67 -33.04
CA GLY A 28 47.19 26.67 -32.07
C GLY A 28 46.78 28.07 -32.52
N GLY A 29 46.45 28.91 -31.58
CA GLY A 29 46.20 30.32 -31.76
C GLY A 29 45.97 30.93 -30.39
N GLY A 30 46.97 31.52 -29.80
CA GLY A 30 46.84 32.25 -28.54
C GLY A 30 46.16 33.58 -28.79
N ASP A 31 45.11 33.85 -28.05
CA ASP A 31 44.58 35.17 -27.82
C ASP A 31 44.27 35.34 -26.33
N ALA A 32 44.85 36.40 -25.78
CA ALA A 32 44.76 36.75 -24.38
C ALA A 32 43.32 37.10 -23.99
N ILE A 33 42.79 36.37 -23.00
CA ILE A 33 41.49 36.67 -22.37
C ILE A 33 41.64 37.98 -21.55
N PRO A 34 40.85 39.03 -21.85
CA PRO A 34 40.87 40.24 -21.01
C PRO A 34 40.24 39.95 -19.65
N THR A 35 40.98 40.22 -18.60
CA THR A 35 40.53 40.16 -17.20
C THR A 35 39.45 41.23 -16.99
N PRO A 36 38.22 40.85 -16.56
CA PRO A 36 37.20 41.85 -16.23
C PRO A 36 37.59 42.59 -14.96
N THR A 37 37.79 43.89 -15.11
CA THR A 37 37.98 44.82 -14.00
C THR A 37 36.71 44.91 -13.16
N ARG A 38 36.81 44.50 -11.91
CA ARG A 38 35.77 44.56 -10.91
C ARG A 38 35.53 46.02 -10.52
N GLN A 39 34.52 46.66 -11.11
CA GLN A 39 33.98 47.91 -10.55
C GLN A 39 33.08 47.57 -9.37
N ALA A 40 33.53 47.90 -8.17
CA ALA A 40 32.71 47.88 -6.98
C ALA A 40 31.69 48.99 -7.06
N ALA A 41 30.42 48.60 -7.31
CA ALA A 41 29.27 49.46 -7.02
C ALA A 41 28.69 48.97 -5.70
N GLU A 42 29.05 49.63 -4.61
CA GLU A 42 28.30 49.56 -3.37
C GLU A 42 26.86 50.05 -3.63
N ARG A 43 25.92 49.11 -3.76
CA ARG A 43 24.51 49.38 -3.50
C ARG A 43 24.18 48.70 -2.17
N THR A 44 24.05 49.54 -1.17
CA THR A 44 23.34 49.20 0.06
C THR A 44 21.93 48.77 -0.32
N ALA A 45 21.70 47.48 -0.46
CA ALA A 45 20.37 46.93 -0.57
C ALA A 45 19.84 46.72 0.85
N GLU A 46 18.79 47.46 1.17
CA GLU A 46 17.94 47.21 2.34
C GLU A 46 17.46 45.75 2.30
N PRO A 47 17.62 44.97 3.40
CA PRO A 47 17.18 43.60 3.39
C PRO A 47 15.66 43.53 3.23
N ALA A 48 15.20 42.94 2.13
CA ALA A 48 13.83 42.57 1.96
C ALA A 48 13.43 41.61 3.10
N PRO A 49 12.23 41.73 3.67
CA PRO A 49 11.77 40.81 4.71
C PRO A 49 11.68 39.40 4.13
N ASP A 50 12.44 38.53 4.75
CA ASP A 50 12.52 37.09 4.51
C ASP A 50 11.09 36.48 4.66
N PRO A 51 10.51 35.81 3.65
CA PRO A 51 9.28 35.08 3.83
C PRO A 51 9.57 33.69 4.40
N THR A 52 10.31 33.62 5.47
CA THR A 52 10.41 32.42 6.29
C THR A 52 9.16 32.29 7.13
N ARG A 53 8.11 31.76 6.54
CA ARG A 53 7.18 30.95 7.30
C ARG A 53 7.72 29.52 7.26
N ASP A 54 8.64 29.24 8.14
CA ASP A 54 8.84 27.91 8.66
C ASP A 54 7.55 27.51 9.36
N THR A 55 6.65 26.94 8.60
CA THR A 55 5.62 26.08 9.19
C THR A 55 6.34 24.76 9.36
N ASP A 56 7.02 24.60 10.49
CA ASP A 56 7.52 23.29 10.90
C ASP A 56 6.38 22.30 10.71
N PRO A 57 6.62 21.14 10.06
CA PRO A 57 5.63 20.07 9.99
C PRO A 57 5.18 19.78 11.42
N VAL A 58 3.91 19.93 11.72
CA VAL A 58 3.37 19.59 13.04
C VAL A 58 3.75 18.13 13.26
N GLU A 59 4.73 17.92 14.14
CA GLU A 59 5.14 16.60 14.60
C GLU A 59 3.86 15.94 15.15
N ALA A 60 3.43 14.86 14.50
CA ALA A 60 2.23 14.15 14.92
C ALA A 60 2.44 13.71 16.37
N GLU A 61 1.51 14.08 17.25
CA GLU A 61 1.54 13.57 18.61
C GLU A 61 1.63 12.04 18.57
N PRO A 62 2.41 11.42 19.48
CA PRO A 62 2.60 9.97 19.49
C PRO A 62 1.22 9.30 19.54
N GLU A 63 1.00 8.42 18.59
CA GLU A 63 -0.27 7.76 18.37
C GLU A 63 -0.71 7.04 19.64
N GLN A 64 -1.77 7.53 20.27
CA GLN A 64 -2.26 6.99 21.53
C GLN A 64 -2.89 5.63 21.27
N ALA A 65 -2.20 4.55 21.69
CA ALA A 65 -2.74 3.20 21.61
C ALA A 65 -4.07 3.12 22.38
N LEU A 66 -5.03 2.39 21.83
CA LEU A 66 -6.27 2.15 22.55
C LEU A 66 -5.99 1.38 23.85
N PRO A 67 -6.70 1.69 24.95
CA PRO A 67 -6.59 0.91 26.18
C PRO A 67 -6.86 -0.57 25.93
N THR A 68 -6.03 -1.43 26.52
CA THR A 68 -6.21 -2.89 26.47
C THR A 68 -7.64 -3.30 26.83
N GLY A 69 -8.23 -4.20 26.06
CA GLY A 69 -9.61 -4.64 26.23
C GLY A 69 -10.66 -3.77 25.52
N THR A 70 -10.26 -2.65 24.90
CA THR A 70 -11.18 -1.81 24.13
C THR A 70 -11.62 -2.53 22.86
N VAL A 71 -12.92 -2.60 22.62
CA VAL A 71 -13.50 -3.18 21.39
C VAL A 71 -13.34 -2.17 20.25
N ALA A 72 -12.47 -2.49 19.31
CA ALA A 72 -12.15 -1.65 18.16
C ALA A 72 -13.10 -1.88 16.97
N ALA A 73 -13.58 -3.10 16.78
CA ALA A 73 -14.62 -3.45 15.81
C ALA A 73 -15.36 -4.71 16.24
N GLU A 74 -16.60 -4.87 15.79
CA GLU A 74 -17.44 -6.04 16.10
C GLU A 74 -18.47 -6.23 15.00
N THR A 75 -18.64 -7.48 14.53
CA THR A 75 -19.59 -7.80 13.47
C THR A 75 -19.97 -9.28 13.45
N ASP A 76 -21.12 -9.59 12.87
CA ASP A 76 -21.58 -10.95 12.56
C ASP A 76 -21.36 -11.23 11.09
N VAL A 77 -20.55 -12.24 10.78
CA VAL A 77 -20.30 -12.71 9.41
C VAL A 77 -21.29 -13.83 9.12
N VAL A 78 -22.25 -13.58 8.23
CA VAL A 78 -23.35 -14.50 7.96
C VAL A 78 -23.45 -14.76 6.46
N SER A 79 -23.54 -16.04 6.07
CA SER A 79 -23.79 -16.41 4.67
C SER A 79 -25.20 -16.00 4.22
N PRO A 80 -25.44 -15.78 2.91
CA PRO A 80 -26.77 -15.47 2.39
C PRO A 80 -27.85 -16.48 2.76
N SER A 81 -27.49 -17.77 2.91
CA SER A 81 -28.39 -18.83 3.36
C SER A 81 -28.68 -18.80 4.86
N GLY A 82 -27.83 -18.11 5.64
CA GLY A 82 -27.87 -18.14 7.10
C GLY A 82 -27.33 -19.41 7.75
N GLU A 83 -26.87 -20.39 6.95
CA GLU A 83 -26.38 -21.68 7.44
C GLU A 83 -24.95 -21.62 8.01
N THR A 84 -24.17 -20.66 7.54
CA THR A 84 -22.80 -20.43 8.04
C THR A 84 -22.73 -19.06 8.67
N SER A 85 -22.23 -18.99 9.90
CA SER A 85 -22.01 -17.71 10.58
C SER A 85 -20.91 -17.82 11.62
N ILE A 86 -20.32 -16.66 11.94
CA ILE A 86 -19.39 -16.47 13.04
C ILE A 86 -19.50 -15.04 13.56
N HIS A 87 -19.38 -14.87 14.87
CA HIS A 87 -19.25 -13.56 15.50
C HIS A 87 -17.77 -13.21 15.66
N VAL A 88 -17.37 -12.03 15.19
CA VAL A 88 -15.99 -11.53 15.20
C VAL A 88 -15.94 -10.24 16.01
N ARG A 89 -15.04 -10.19 16.98
CA ARG A 89 -14.81 -9.03 17.82
C ARG A 89 -13.32 -8.73 17.87
N VAL A 90 -12.92 -7.54 17.44
CA VAL A 90 -11.53 -7.08 17.45
C VAL A 90 -11.29 -6.22 18.67
N VAL A 91 -10.29 -6.59 19.48
CA VAL A 91 -10.02 -6.00 20.79
C VAL A 91 -8.56 -5.57 20.89
N ALA A 92 -8.31 -4.36 21.39
CA ALA A 92 -6.95 -3.88 21.65
C ALA A 92 -6.26 -4.75 22.71
N ASN A 93 -5.03 -5.17 22.45
CA ASN A 93 -4.22 -5.98 23.37
C ASN A 93 -3.14 -5.15 24.09
N ASP A 94 -2.36 -5.79 24.95
CA ASP A 94 -1.30 -5.17 25.76
C ASP A 94 -0.01 -4.86 25.00
N ARG A 95 0.06 -5.27 23.71
CA ARG A 95 1.21 -5.05 22.81
C ARG A 95 1.03 -3.85 21.88
N GLY A 96 -0.07 -3.08 22.05
CA GLY A 96 -0.41 -1.98 21.15
C GLY A 96 -0.90 -2.44 19.76
N THR A 97 -1.30 -3.73 19.65
CA THR A 97 -1.94 -4.33 18.48
C THR A 97 -3.33 -4.84 18.85
N PHE A 98 -3.89 -5.75 18.08
CA PHE A 98 -5.26 -6.23 18.27
C PHE A 98 -5.32 -7.75 18.27
N ASP A 99 -6.28 -8.29 19.00
CA ASP A 99 -6.67 -9.70 18.93
C ASP A 99 -8.09 -9.81 18.35
N ALA A 100 -8.27 -10.73 17.38
CA ALA A 100 -9.58 -11.10 16.90
C ALA A 100 -10.13 -12.24 17.77
N GLN A 101 -11.24 -12.01 18.44
CA GLN A 101 -11.99 -12.98 19.24
C GLN A 101 -13.12 -13.55 18.39
N LEU A 102 -13.23 -14.89 18.36
CA LEU A 102 -14.18 -15.61 17.54
C LEU A 102 -15.16 -16.38 18.42
N SER A 103 -16.45 -16.33 18.11
CA SER A 103 -17.49 -17.04 18.85
C SER A 103 -18.71 -17.36 17.94
N GLY A 104 -19.60 -18.22 18.45
CA GLY A 104 -20.87 -18.51 17.75
C GLY A 104 -20.71 -19.12 16.36
N TYR A 105 -19.57 -19.75 16.07
CA TYR A 105 -19.36 -20.39 14.77
C TYR A 105 -20.33 -21.54 14.55
N ARG A 106 -20.95 -21.53 13.39
CA ARG A 106 -21.77 -22.64 12.88
C ARG A 106 -21.65 -22.73 11.37
N THR A 107 -21.70 -23.92 10.83
CA THR A 107 -21.68 -24.16 9.40
C THR A 107 -22.30 -25.52 9.05
N THR A 108 -22.89 -25.62 7.88
CA THR A 108 -23.25 -26.89 7.22
C THR A 108 -22.23 -27.28 6.16
N ASN A 109 -21.25 -26.39 5.88
CA ASN A 109 -20.20 -26.66 4.90
C ASN A 109 -19.17 -27.65 5.45
N PRO A 110 -18.90 -28.78 4.77
CA PRO A 110 -17.98 -29.81 5.23
C PRO A 110 -16.50 -29.51 4.98
N GLN A 111 -16.18 -28.34 4.41
CA GLN A 111 -14.80 -27.97 4.09
C GLN A 111 -14.09 -27.29 5.26
N PRO A 112 -12.75 -27.37 5.33
CA PRO A 112 -11.97 -26.47 6.15
C PRO A 112 -12.38 -25.03 5.87
N MET A 113 -12.38 -24.20 6.89
CA MET A 113 -12.82 -22.81 6.78
C MET A 113 -11.68 -21.87 7.10
N ARG A 114 -11.60 -20.79 6.35
CA ARG A 114 -10.65 -19.70 6.57
C ARG A 114 -11.40 -18.39 6.82
N LEU A 115 -11.05 -17.69 7.86
CA LEU A 115 -11.44 -16.32 8.12
C LEU A 115 -10.35 -15.40 7.58
N GLU A 116 -10.73 -14.40 6.78
CA GLU A 116 -9.80 -13.43 6.20
C GLU A 116 -10.26 -12.01 6.51
N PHE A 117 -9.33 -11.15 6.90
CA PHE A 117 -9.54 -9.71 6.97
C PHE A 117 -9.00 -9.07 5.70
N ARG A 118 -9.87 -8.36 4.97
CA ARG A 118 -9.57 -7.77 3.67
C ARG A 118 -9.60 -6.25 3.72
N HIS A 119 -8.74 -5.64 2.96
CA HIS A 119 -8.62 -4.20 2.89
C HIS A 119 -9.72 -3.54 2.02
N ARG A 120 -10.47 -4.32 1.30
CA ARG A 120 -11.61 -3.87 0.48
C ARG A 120 -12.94 -4.44 1.00
N HIS A 121 -14.03 -3.81 0.62
CA HIS A 121 -15.35 -4.39 0.84
C HIS A 121 -15.50 -5.67 0.02
N ALA A 122 -15.84 -6.75 0.66
CA ALA A 122 -16.04 -8.04 0.02
C ALA A 122 -17.52 -8.46 0.04
N LYS A 123 -17.91 -9.26 -0.94
CA LYS A 123 -19.26 -9.80 -1.09
C LYS A 123 -19.20 -11.33 -1.22
N PRO A 124 -20.30 -12.03 -0.87
CA PRO A 124 -20.42 -13.44 -1.20
C PRO A 124 -20.16 -13.69 -2.70
N LEU A 125 -19.45 -14.78 -3.00
CA LEU A 125 -18.97 -15.19 -4.32
C LEU A 125 -17.77 -14.41 -4.88
N ASP A 126 -17.26 -13.41 -4.19
CA ASP A 126 -15.96 -12.84 -4.55
C ASP A 126 -14.86 -13.92 -4.49
N GLY A 127 -13.92 -13.85 -5.42
CA GLY A 127 -12.80 -14.78 -5.49
C GLY A 127 -11.72 -14.52 -4.44
N ALA A 128 -10.60 -15.20 -4.60
CA ALA A 128 -9.41 -14.98 -3.79
C ALA A 128 -8.96 -13.51 -3.88
N ASP A 129 -8.45 -13.00 -2.75
CA ASP A 129 -7.87 -11.67 -2.63
C ASP A 129 -6.37 -11.78 -2.39
N GLY A 130 -5.58 -11.18 -3.26
CA GLY A 130 -4.12 -11.14 -3.10
C GLY A 130 -3.63 -10.22 -1.96
N GLU A 131 -4.54 -9.41 -1.40
CA GLU A 131 -4.22 -8.41 -0.37
C GLU A 131 -4.80 -8.75 1.01
N VAL A 132 -4.96 -10.06 1.29
CA VAL A 132 -5.33 -10.54 2.63
C VAL A 132 -4.16 -10.29 3.58
N ARG A 133 -4.42 -9.65 4.72
CA ARG A 133 -3.38 -9.36 5.71
C ARG A 133 -3.44 -10.22 6.96
N GLU A 134 -4.64 -10.54 7.40
CA GLU A 134 -4.82 -11.40 8.56
C GLU A 134 -5.71 -12.57 8.17
N THR A 135 -5.30 -13.76 8.53
CA THR A 135 -6.05 -14.98 8.24
C THR A 135 -5.87 -16.01 9.35
N VAL A 136 -6.90 -16.78 9.58
CA VAL A 136 -6.86 -17.98 10.42
C VAL A 136 -7.68 -19.08 9.75
N GLU A 137 -7.15 -20.29 9.76
CA GLU A 137 -7.76 -21.46 9.12
C GLU A 137 -7.98 -22.58 10.15
N TRP A 138 -9.06 -23.33 10.00
CA TRP A 138 -9.36 -24.48 10.84
C TRP A 138 -10.07 -25.57 10.05
N ASP A 139 -9.90 -26.83 10.48
CA ASP A 139 -10.54 -27.99 9.85
C ASP A 139 -12.06 -27.98 10.05
N ALA A 140 -12.79 -28.54 9.09
CA ALA A 140 -14.26 -28.60 9.12
C ALA A 140 -14.84 -29.26 10.38
N ALA A 141 -14.15 -30.25 10.92
CA ALA A 141 -14.59 -31.02 12.10
C ALA A 141 -14.20 -30.37 13.45
N VAL A 142 -13.49 -29.22 13.40
CA VAL A 142 -12.93 -28.55 14.58
C VAL A 142 -13.56 -27.17 14.71
N ALA A 143 -13.78 -26.72 15.96
CA ALA A 143 -14.17 -25.34 16.20
C ALA A 143 -12.98 -24.39 15.86
N PRO A 144 -13.26 -23.16 15.40
CA PRO A 144 -12.20 -22.16 15.21
C PRO A 144 -11.50 -21.87 16.55
N PRO A 145 -10.28 -21.33 16.51
CA PRO A 145 -9.67 -20.80 17.73
C PRO A 145 -10.56 -19.71 18.32
N THR A 146 -10.59 -19.58 19.63
CA THR A 146 -11.42 -18.56 20.30
C THR A 146 -10.84 -17.17 20.12
N SER A 147 -9.55 -17.05 19.83
CA SER A 147 -8.85 -15.79 19.58
C SER A 147 -7.56 -16.01 18.81
N PHE A 148 -7.13 -15.01 18.05
CA PHE A 148 -5.79 -14.93 17.46
C PHE A 148 -5.31 -13.48 17.38
N THR A 149 -3.99 -13.28 17.41
CA THR A 149 -3.39 -11.93 17.32
C THR A 149 -3.29 -11.49 15.87
N MET A 150 -3.76 -10.28 15.59
CA MET A 150 -3.68 -9.62 14.28
C MET A 150 -2.31 -8.93 14.13
N GLY A 151 -1.24 -9.76 13.99
CA GLY A 151 0.14 -9.26 14.03
C GLY A 151 0.56 -8.53 12.76
N GLN A 152 0.02 -8.92 11.60
CA GLN A 152 0.38 -8.33 10.31
C GLN A 152 -0.43 -7.07 10.00
N ALA A 153 -1.57 -6.88 10.64
CA ALA A 153 -2.39 -5.68 10.47
C ALA A 153 -1.78 -4.43 11.14
N GLY A 154 -0.80 -4.62 12.02
CA GLY A 154 -0.11 -3.54 12.70
C GLY A 154 -0.97 -2.84 13.76
N PRO A 155 -0.51 -1.67 14.26
CA PRO A 155 -1.21 -0.92 15.32
C PRO A 155 -2.44 -0.16 14.82
N ARG A 156 -2.67 -0.11 13.50
CA ARG A 156 -3.78 0.64 12.87
C ARG A 156 -4.52 -0.22 11.85
N PRO A 157 -5.26 -1.26 12.28
CA PRO A 157 -5.97 -2.17 11.39
C PRO A 157 -7.23 -1.58 10.75
N ASP A 158 -7.56 -0.32 11.01
CA ASP A 158 -8.75 0.40 10.55
C ASP A 158 -8.79 0.65 9.02
N TYR A 159 -7.72 0.27 8.28
CA TYR A 159 -7.75 0.17 6.83
C TYR A 159 -8.42 -1.12 6.31
N LEU A 160 -8.60 -2.13 7.16
CA LEU A 160 -9.32 -3.35 6.81
C LEU A 160 -10.83 -3.05 6.76
N ARG A 161 -11.47 -3.35 5.63
CA ARG A 161 -12.85 -2.97 5.35
C ARG A 161 -13.87 -4.06 5.60
N SER A 162 -13.44 -5.32 5.43
CA SER A 162 -14.34 -6.46 5.61
C SER A 162 -13.64 -7.65 6.26
N VAL A 163 -14.44 -8.51 6.85
CA VAL A 163 -14.07 -9.84 7.30
C VAL A 163 -14.94 -10.86 6.58
N VAL A 164 -14.34 -11.95 6.10
CA VAL A 164 -15.01 -12.95 5.27
C VAL A 164 -14.71 -14.37 5.74
N LEU A 165 -15.65 -15.27 5.49
CA LEU A 165 -15.45 -16.72 5.58
C LEU A 165 -15.28 -17.30 4.17
N VAL A 166 -14.20 -18.06 3.99
CA VAL A 166 -13.85 -18.69 2.73
C VAL A 166 -13.65 -20.18 2.98
N PRO A 167 -14.40 -21.08 2.31
CA PRO A 167 -14.08 -22.51 2.31
C PRO A 167 -12.69 -22.70 1.70
N ALA A 168 -11.76 -23.24 2.48
CA ALA A 168 -10.38 -23.43 2.04
C ALA A 168 -10.31 -24.48 0.92
N THR A 169 -9.40 -24.26 -0.03
CA THR A 169 -9.07 -25.27 -1.03
C THR A 169 -8.16 -26.31 -0.37
N VAL A 170 -8.52 -27.57 -0.47
CA VAL A 170 -7.66 -28.67 -0.01
C VAL A 170 -6.65 -28.96 -1.12
N ALA A 171 -5.37 -29.07 -0.76
CA ALA A 171 -4.32 -29.46 -1.68
C ALA A 171 -4.67 -30.85 -2.26
N ASP A 172 -4.45 -31.05 -3.56
CA ASP A 172 -4.73 -32.28 -4.32
C ASP A 172 -6.23 -32.57 -4.65
N GLU A 173 -7.15 -31.67 -4.34
CA GLU A 173 -8.52 -31.79 -4.84
C GLU A 173 -8.68 -31.12 -6.22
N ASP A 174 -9.42 -31.79 -7.12
CA ASP A 174 -9.73 -31.21 -8.42
C ASP A 174 -10.67 -30.01 -8.22
N SER A 175 -10.16 -28.81 -8.49
CA SER A 175 -10.92 -27.55 -8.36
C SER A 175 -12.17 -27.52 -9.25
N SER A 176 -12.25 -28.39 -10.28
CA SER A 176 -13.43 -28.52 -11.15
C SER A 176 -14.62 -29.16 -10.43
N GLU A 177 -14.40 -29.98 -9.41
CA GLU A 177 -15.47 -30.61 -8.63
C GLU A 177 -16.05 -29.65 -7.57
N ARG A 178 -15.29 -28.61 -7.19
CA ARG A 178 -15.67 -27.63 -6.15
C ARG A 178 -15.36 -26.19 -6.56
N PRO A 179 -16.02 -25.67 -7.58
CA PRO A 179 -15.74 -24.33 -8.13
C PRO A 179 -16.00 -23.18 -7.14
N TRP A 180 -16.67 -23.46 -6.03
CA TRP A 180 -16.95 -22.52 -4.95
C TRP A 180 -15.84 -22.48 -3.86
N ALA A 181 -14.93 -23.47 -3.83
CA ALA A 181 -13.80 -23.45 -2.91
C ALA A 181 -12.87 -22.28 -3.25
N GLY A 182 -12.45 -21.55 -2.23
CA GLY A 182 -11.69 -20.30 -2.40
C GLY A 182 -12.55 -19.06 -2.71
N SER A 183 -13.87 -19.21 -2.90
CA SER A 183 -14.78 -18.08 -3.02
C SER A 183 -15.36 -17.69 -1.67
N VAL A 184 -15.69 -16.40 -1.50
CA VAL A 184 -16.30 -15.89 -0.28
C VAL A 184 -17.67 -16.50 -0.05
N LEU A 185 -17.83 -17.23 1.06
CA LEU A 185 -19.09 -17.83 1.49
C LEU A 185 -19.95 -16.83 2.28
N ALA A 186 -19.32 -16.07 3.15
CA ALA A 186 -19.97 -15.06 3.96
C ALA A 186 -19.04 -13.83 4.10
N ALA A 187 -19.62 -12.65 4.15
CA ALA A 187 -18.89 -11.37 4.29
C ALA A 187 -19.64 -10.42 5.21
N ALA A 188 -18.88 -9.63 5.94
CA ALA A 188 -19.40 -8.50 6.70
C ALA A 188 -18.42 -7.34 6.67
N ASP A 189 -18.94 -6.11 6.64
CA ASP A 189 -18.13 -4.90 6.77
C ASP A 189 -17.69 -4.70 8.22
N LEU A 190 -16.52 -4.10 8.38
CA LEU A 190 -15.95 -3.71 9.67
C LEU A 190 -16.18 -2.23 9.92
N ALA A 191 -16.89 -1.93 11.02
CA ALA A 191 -17.06 -0.57 11.51
C ALA A 191 -16.07 -0.30 12.64
N TRP A 192 -14.96 0.35 12.32
CA TRP A 192 -13.91 0.64 13.30
C TRP A 192 -14.24 1.79 14.22
N LYS A 193 -13.89 1.63 15.51
CA LYS A 193 -13.99 2.65 16.56
C LYS A 193 -12.64 3.23 16.94
N ILE A 194 -11.64 3.06 16.06
CA ILE A 194 -10.30 3.62 16.24
C ILE A 194 -10.35 5.10 15.82
N PRO A 195 -9.94 6.05 16.66
CA PRO A 195 -9.92 7.46 16.29
C PRO A 195 -9.01 7.72 15.10
N ASN A 196 -9.42 8.58 14.18
CA ASN A 196 -8.54 9.05 13.10
C ASN A 196 -7.45 9.94 13.70
N PRO A 197 -6.14 9.64 13.54
CA PRO A 197 -5.06 10.46 14.08
C PRO A 197 -4.89 11.78 13.33
N TYR A 198 -5.43 11.88 12.10
CA TYR A 198 -5.28 13.04 11.23
C TYR A 198 -6.65 13.51 10.71
N PRO A 199 -7.59 13.96 11.58
CA PRO A 199 -8.95 14.30 11.17
C PRO A 199 -9.01 15.45 10.16
N ASP A 200 -8.03 16.35 10.21
CA ASP A 200 -7.95 17.55 9.37
C ASP A 200 -6.89 17.44 8.25
N LEU A 201 -6.41 16.22 7.97
CA LEU A 201 -5.37 15.99 6.94
C LEU A 201 -5.84 16.50 5.58
N ARG A 202 -5.03 17.39 5.00
CA ARG A 202 -5.22 17.95 3.67
C ARG A 202 -3.96 17.77 2.85
N VAL A 203 -4.13 17.26 1.66
CA VAL A 203 -3.04 17.07 0.70
C VAL A 203 -3.09 18.20 -0.34
N THR A 204 -1.95 18.85 -0.55
CA THR A 204 -1.77 19.89 -1.57
C THR A 204 -0.73 19.41 -2.58
N VAL A 205 -1.06 19.42 -3.86
CA VAL A 205 -0.11 18.96 -4.90
C VAL A 205 0.88 20.06 -5.22
N GLY A 206 2.13 19.88 -4.78
CA GLY A 206 3.26 20.72 -5.17
C GLY A 206 3.84 20.33 -6.54
N LYS A 207 4.77 21.15 -7.03
CA LYS A 207 5.51 20.85 -8.25
C LYS A 207 6.40 19.62 -8.06
N ASP A 208 6.63 18.88 -9.13
CA ASP A 208 7.63 17.83 -9.18
C ASP A 208 9.03 18.39 -8.88
N ARG A 209 9.85 17.55 -8.25
CA ARG A 209 11.22 17.91 -7.83
C ARG A 209 12.08 16.65 -7.68
N PRO A 210 13.42 16.78 -7.62
CA PRO A 210 14.30 15.65 -7.33
C PRO A 210 13.83 14.85 -6.11
N GLY A 211 13.71 13.52 -6.24
CA GLY A 211 13.16 12.64 -5.20
C GLY A 211 11.63 12.58 -5.14
N ALA A 212 10.90 13.29 -6.03
CA ALA A 212 9.45 13.24 -6.13
C ALA A 212 8.96 13.58 -7.56
N TYR A 213 9.38 12.77 -8.54
CA TYR A 213 9.05 12.95 -9.96
C TYR A 213 7.81 12.17 -10.42
N GLY A 214 7.24 11.35 -9.56
CA GLY A 214 6.09 10.51 -9.90
C GLY A 214 4.88 11.28 -10.40
N ILE A 215 3.94 10.55 -10.98
CA ILE A 215 2.76 11.08 -11.67
C ILE A 215 1.56 11.10 -10.73
N VAL A 216 0.92 12.26 -10.59
CA VAL A 216 -0.34 12.40 -9.87
C VAL A 216 -1.51 12.08 -10.81
N THR A 217 -2.42 11.22 -10.38
CA THR A 217 -3.69 10.97 -11.07
C THR A 217 -4.86 11.38 -10.20
N ASN A 218 -5.92 11.85 -10.86
CA ASN A 218 -7.11 12.34 -10.18
C ASN A 218 -8.24 11.31 -10.21
N ALA A 219 -9.08 11.32 -9.16
CA ALA A 219 -10.38 10.70 -9.14
C ALA A 219 -11.41 11.76 -8.73
N ASP A 220 -12.55 11.82 -9.41
CA ASP A 220 -13.61 12.79 -9.15
C ASP A 220 -13.13 14.26 -9.12
N GLY A 221 -12.14 14.57 -9.98
CA GLY A 221 -11.57 15.91 -10.09
C GLY A 221 -10.60 16.31 -8.96
N ARG A 222 -10.27 15.39 -8.06
CA ARG A 222 -9.31 15.62 -6.96
C ARG A 222 -8.10 14.69 -7.08
N PRO A 223 -6.91 15.11 -6.62
CA PRO A 223 -5.75 14.24 -6.53
C PRO A 223 -6.09 13.00 -5.72
N ALA A 224 -5.79 11.82 -6.28
CA ALA A 224 -6.18 10.55 -5.67
C ALA A 224 -5.00 9.58 -5.52
N ASN A 225 -4.18 9.45 -6.54
CA ASN A 225 -3.06 8.53 -6.52
C ASN A 225 -1.78 9.20 -7.03
N TYR A 226 -0.67 8.66 -6.57
CA TYR A 226 0.68 9.00 -6.99
C TYR A 226 1.40 7.74 -7.47
N LEU A 227 1.73 7.68 -8.75
CA LEU A 227 2.55 6.61 -9.32
C LEU A 227 4.02 6.95 -9.08
N VAL A 228 4.69 6.13 -8.28
CA VAL A 228 6.08 6.33 -7.86
C VAL A 228 7.02 6.21 -9.06
N ALA A 229 7.90 7.20 -9.25
CA ALA A 229 8.96 7.20 -10.24
C ALA A 229 10.26 6.62 -9.67
N HIS A 230 11.19 6.29 -10.57
CA HIS A 230 12.53 5.89 -10.18
C HIS A 230 13.23 7.00 -9.37
N GLY A 231 13.76 6.67 -8.21
CA GLY A 231 14.46 7.61 -7.36
C GLY A 231 13.55 8.50 -6.51
N ASP A 232 12.27 8.16 -6.37
CA ASP A 232 11.39 8.86 -5.44
C ASP A 232 11.65 8.40 -4.01
N GLU A 233 11.69 9.38 -3.10
CA GLU A 233 11.93 9.22 -1.66
C GLU A 233 10.69 9.60 -0.88
N LEU A 234 10.34 8.83 0.14
CA LEU A 234 9.12 9.04 0.94
C LEU A 234 9.05 10.43 1.55
N SER A 235 10.17 10.91 2.12
CA SER A 235 10.26 12.25 2.72
C SER A 235 10.01 13.34 1.69
N THR A 236 10.66 13.26 0.51
CA THR A 236 10.52 14.24 -0.57
C THR A 236 9.13 14.21 -1.20
N VAL A 237 8.54 13.02 -1.35
CA VAL A 237 7.15 12.86 -1.79
C VAL A 237 6.19 13.48 -0.77
N ALA A 238 6.38 13.23 0.52
CA ALA A 238 5.57 13.83 1.57
C ALA A 238 5.63 15.37 1.52
N GLU A 239 6.83 15.94 1.40
CA GLU A 239 7.02 17.38 1.25
C GLU A 239 6.33 17.96 0.00
N ARG A 240 6.39 17.24 -1.14
CA ARG A 240 5.70 17.63 -2.37
C ARG A 240 4.19 17.77 -2.14
N PHE A 241 3.64 16.96 -1.26
CA PHE A 241 2.21 16.97 -0.94
C PHE A 241 1.85 17.82 0.29
N GLY A 242 2.83 18.46 0.93
CA GLY A 242 2.63 19.30 2.11
C GLY A 242 2.19 18.52 3.35
N ILE A 243 2.64 17.26 3.46
CA ILE A 243 2.32 16.34 4.55
C ILE A 243 3.59 15.68 5.08
N THR A 244 3.49 14.94 6.17
CA THR A 244 4.63 14.22 6.75
C THR A 244 4.76 12.79 6.17
N PRO A 245 5.95 12.16 6.22
CA PRO A 245 6.14 10.75 5.88
C PRO A 245 5.19 9.82 6.64
N ALA A 246 4.96 10.08 7.93
CA ALA A 246 4.01 9.30 8.75
C ALA A 246 2.57 9.38 8.22
N GLN A 247 2.16 10.54 7.70
CA GLN A 247 0.83 10.70 7.07
C GLN A 247 0.73 9.97 5.73
N VAL A 248 1.81 9.94 4.92
CA VAL A 248 1.86 9.11 3.71
C VAL A 248 1.73 7.63 4.06
N GLN A 249 2.50 7.15 5.05
CA GLN A 249 2.44 5.77 5.53
C GLN A 249 1.06 5.41 6.10
N TRP A 250 0.45 6.32 6.85
CA TRP A 250 -0.91 6.13 7.37
C TRP A 250 -1.93 5.96 6.25
N MET A 251 -1.86 6.73 5.18
CA MET A 251 -2.72 6.56 4.01
C MET A 251 -2.42 5.30 3.20
N ASN A 252 -1.21 4.74 3.35
CA ASN A 252 -0.68 3.64 2.57
C ASN A 252 -0.08 2.55 3.47
N PRO A 253 -0.91 1.77 4.18
CA PRO A 253 -0.44 0.77 5.15
C PRO A 253 0.44 -0.32 4.53
N PHE A 254 0.49 -0.41 3.21
CA PHE A 254 1.27 -1.39 2.43
C PHE A 254 2.37 -0.76 1.60
N VAL A 255 2.74 0.49 1.89
CA VAL A 255 3.83 1.14 1.16
C VAL A 255 5.12 0.34 1.32
N GLU A 256 5.65 -0.12 0.20
CA GLU A 256 6.93 -0.81 0.17
C GLU A 256 8.05 0.22 0.07
N GLN A 257 8.94 0.24 1.05
CA GLN A 257 10.14 1.04 1.08
C GLN A 257 11.35 0.14 0.82
N ARG A 258 12.28 0.61 0.01
CA ARG A 258 13.63 0.07 -0.11
C ARG A 258 14.54 0.96 0.71
N ASP A 259 15.34 0.37 1.60
CA ASP A 259 16.27 1.13 2.43
C ASP A 259 15.63 2.44 2.96
N ASP A 260 15.47 2.60 4.17
CA ASP A 260 14.92 3.68 5.01
C ASP A 260 13.98 4.75 4.38
N ASP A 261 14.16 5.20 3.13
CA ASP A 261 13.37 6.29 2.53
C ASP A 261 12.96 6.06 1.05
N TRP A 262 13.59 5.12 0.34
CA TRP A 262 13.31 4.88 -1.09
C TRP A 262 11.98 4.16 -1.31
N LEU A 263 11.15 4.73 -2.17
CA LEU A 263 9.90 4.11 -2.58
C LEU A 263 10.11 3.10 -3.72
N LEU A 264 9.28 2.05 -3.77
CA LEU A 264 9.32 1.09 -4.87
C LEU A 264 8.78 1.72 -6.15
N GLU A 265 9.63 1.84 -7.18
CA GLU A 265 9.23 2.33 -8.51
C GLU A 265 8.05 1.53 -9.08
N GLY A 266 7.09 2.23 -9.66
CA GLY A 266 5.88 1.64 -10.25
C GLY A 266 4.79 1.31 -9.23
N SER A 267 5.05 1.43 -7.93
CA SER A 267 3.99 1.34 -6.93
C SER A 267 3.07 2.56 -6.98
N THR A 268 1.85 2.39 -6.51
CA THR A 268 0.85 3.46 -6.47
C THR A 268 0.53 3.80 -5.03
N LEU A 269 0.74 5.06 -4.64
CA LEU A 269 0.34 5.57 -3.34
C LEU A 269 -1.03 6.22 -3.42
N ASN A 270 -1.87 5.98 -2.41
CA ASN A 270 -3.05 6.77 -2.14
C ASN A 270 -2.62 8.12 -1.55
N ILE A 271 -3.08 9.21 -2.15
CA ILE A 271 -2.86 10.59 -1.64
C ILE A 271 -4.17 11.29 -1.31
N ASP A 272 -5.28 10.56 -1.26
CA ASP A 272 -6.58 11.07 -0.83
C ASP A 272 -6.92 10.47 0.56
N PRO A 273 -6.89 11.26 1.65
CA PRO A 273 -7.19 10.77 2.99
C PRO A 273 -8.58 10.14 3.13
N ALA A 274 -9.54 10.54 2.29
CA ALA A 274 -10.91 10.01 2.30
C ALA A 274 -11.01 8.59 1.73
N ARG A 275 -9.95 8.12 1.05
CA ARG A 275 -9.90 6.79 0.41
C ARG A 275 -9.06 5.77 1.19
N ARG A 276 -8.62 6.14 2.37
CA ARG A 276 -7.91 5.23 3.27
C ARG A 276 -8.82 4.12 3.80
#